data_a97da58b0193ac719cc97dc4e0b7ed3b
#
_entry.id   a97da58b0193ac719cc97dc4e0b7ed3b
#
_cell.length_a   1.000
_cell.length_b   1.000
_cell.length_c   1.000
_cell.angle_alpha   90.00
_cell.angle_beta   90.00
_cell.angle_gamma   90.00
#
_symmetry.space_group_name_H-M   'P 1'
#
loop_
_entity.id
_entity.type
_entity.pdbx_description
1 polymer ?
#
loop_
_entity_poly.entity_id
_entity_poly.type
_entity_poly.pdbx_seq_one_letter_code
_entity_poly.pdbx_strand_id
1 'polypeptide(L)'
;MRLNKFACIVFALLLVVLAGCSGKTAEVKQADFSFNLPEGYSLSDVTDESCNIVSDEGGAIIGGITVTSLKPKLLSNENSTTEIMTYLQNEFHKTNNVEFIALYGGKENPSVTINLTKIADDTGEKAHFRHIFFEKDAVVYHIWFDLDVVDQPTVDEIVACSTANKNA
;
A
#
# COMPACT_ATOMS: atom_id res chain seq x y z
N MET A 1 19.43 16.34 -43.28
CA MET A 1 18.48 16.48 -42.17
C MET A 1 19.12 15.87 -40.93
N ARG A 2 19.63 16.71 -40.01
CA ARG A 2 20.29 16.24 -38.77
C ARG A 2 19.21 16.08 -37.72
N LEU A 3 18.77 14.85 -37.48
CA LEU A 3 17.87 14.53 -36.37
C LEU A 3 18.61 14.82 -35.05
N ASN A 4 18.10 15.75 -34.27
CA ASN A 4 18.75 16.19 -33.05
C ASN A 4 18.82 15.00 -32.06
N LYS A 5 20.05 14.61 -31.70
CA LYS A 5 20.32 13.54 -30.71
C LYS A 5 19.61 13.79 -29.38
N PHE A 6 19.28 15.03 -29.07
CA PHE A 6 18.48 15.43 -27.91
C PHE A 6 17.02 14.94 -27.97
N ALA A 7 16.40 14.93 -29.16
CA ALA A 7 15.02 14.45 -29.31
C ALA A 7 14.90 12.94 -29.06
N CYS A 8 15.93 12.15 -29.45
CA CYS A 8 15.95 10.71 -29.21
C CYS A 8 16.13 10.36 -27.72
N ILE A 9 16.90 11.16 -26.96
CA ILE A 9 17.12 10.93 -25.52
C ILE A 9 15.86 11.25 -24.73
N VAL A 10 15.16 12.34 -25.07
CA VAL A 10 13.89 12.72 -24.42
C VAL A 10 12.80 11.69 -24.73
N PHE A 11 12.75 11.15 -25.94
CA PHE A 11 11.78 10.12 -26.32
C PHE A 11 12.07 8.77 -25.65
N ALA A 12 13.35 8.41 -25.48
CA ALA A 12 13.77 7.21 -24.75
C ALA A 12 13.46 7.32 -23.24
N LEU A 13 13.64 8.50 -22.63
CA LEU A 13 13.28 8.74 -21.24
C LEU A 13 11.75 8.74 -21.02
N LEU A 14 10.97 9.23 -21.99
CA LEU A 14 9.49 9.17 -21.91
C LEU A 14 8.97 7.73 -22.03
N LEU A 15 9.65 6.87 -22.81
CA LEU A 15 9.28 5.45 -22.95
C LEU A 15 9.60 4.63 -21.69
N VAL A 16 10.63 4.99 -20.94
CA VAL A 16 10.98 4.31 -19.68
C VAL A 16 9.96 4.62 -18.56
N VAL A 17 9.36 5.82 -18.58
CA VAL A 17 8.31 6.18 -17.59
C VAL A 17 6.96 5.49 -17.88
N LEU A 18 6.72 5.04 -19.14
CA LEU A 18 5.50 4.33 -19.53
C LEU A 18 5.61 2.80 -19.41
N ALA A 19 6.80 2.25 -19.14
CA ALA A 19 7.02 0.80 -19.03
C ALA A 19 6.85 0.24 -17.60
N GLY A 20 6.53 1.10 -16.60
CA GLY A 20 6.60 0.74 -15.19
C GLY A 20 5.39 -0.01 -14.61
N CYS A 21 4.26 -0.15 -15.30
CA CYS A 21 3.07 -0.79 -14.75
C CYS A 21 2.44 -1.80 -15.72
N SER A 22 3.22 -2.75 -16.24
CA SER A 22 2.72 -3.81 -17.12
C SER A 22 2.16 -5.04 -16.40
N GLY A 23 1.92 -4.94 -15.10
CA GLY A 23 1.35 -6.00 -14.28
C GLY A 23 -0.15 -6.23 -14.54
N LYS A 24 -0.66 -7.36 -14.06
CA LYS A 24 -2.10 -7.67 -14.12
C LYS A 24 -2.86 -6.67 -13.26
N THR A 25 -3.88 -6.01 -13.84
CA THR A 25 -4.81 -5.20 -13.05
C THR A 25 -5.73 -6.13 -12.28
N ALA A 26 -5.73 -6.02 -10.97
CA ALA A 26 -6.63 -6.75 -10.10
C ALA A 26 -7.59 -5.76 -9.44
N GLU A 27 -8.90 -6.01 -9.55
CA GLU A 27 -9.95 -5.15 -9.02
C GLU A 27 -10.55 -5.73 -7.75
N VAL A 28 -10.70 -4.90 -6.73
CA VAL A 28 -11.54 -5.21 -5.57
C VAL A 28 -12.92 -4.60 -5.84
N LYS A 29 -13.89 -5.46 -6.16
CA LYS A 29 -15.16 -5.10 -6.83
C LYS A 29 -16.05 -4.05 -6.14
N GLN A 30 -15.99 -3.86 -4.83
CA GLN A 30 -16.82 -2.84 -4.17
C GLN A 30 -16.07 -1.55 -3.83
N ALA A 31 -14.76 -1.56 -3.97
CA ALA A 31 -13.95 -0.45 -3.52
C ALA A 31 -13.56 0.52 -4.64
N ASP A 32 -13.97 0.29 -5.91
CA ASP A 32 -13.44 1.03 -7.08
C ASP A 32 -11.91 1.21 -7.02
N PHE A 33 -11.23 0.22 -6.40
CA PHE A 33 -9.81 0.24 -6.19
C PHE A 33 -9.16 -0.85 -7.03
N SER A 34 -8.34 -0.45 -7.98
CA SER A 34 -7.56 -1.38 -8.78
C SER A 34 -6.10 -1.34 -8.36
N PHE A 35 -5.53 -2.53 -8.13
CA PHE A 35 -4.11 -2.71 -7.98
C PHE A 35 -3.51 -3.10 -9.33
N ASN A 36 -2.44 -2.41 -9.74
CA ASN A 36 -1.53 -2.94 -10.74
C ASN A 36 -0.42 -3.68 -10.03
N LEU A 37 -0.55 -4.99 -9.98
CA LEU A 37 0.48 -5.84 -9.37
C LEU A 37 1.60 -6.10 -10.39
N PRO A 38 2.87 -6.07 -9.96
CA PRO A 38 3.99 -6.52 -10.76
C PRO A 38 3.82 -8.01 -11.15
N GLU A 39 4.60 -8.45 -12.14
CA GLU A 39 4.68 -9.87 -12.48
C GLU A 39 5.15 -10.68 -11.27
N GLY A 40 4.52 -11.83 -11.03
CA GLY A 40 4.81 -12.69 -9.89
C GLY A 40 3.95 -12.44 -8.65
N TYR A 41 2.96 -11.54 -8.74
CA TYR A 41 2.01 -11.27 -7.66
C TYR A 41 0.56 -11.33 -8.15
N SER A 42 -0.34 -11.78 -7.27
CA SER A 42 -1.78 -11.90 -7.53
C SER A 42 -2.60 -11.58 -6.28
N LEU A 43 -3.93 -11.48 -6.44
CA LEU A 43 -4.85 -11.34 -5.30
C LEU A 43 -5.41 -12.69 -4.89
N SER A 44 -5.58 -12.90 -3.58
CA SER A 44 -6.33 -14.01 -3.01
C SER A 44 -7.36 -13.53 -2.00
N ASP A 45 -8.29 -14.42 -1.62
CA ASP A 45 -9.34 -14.18 -0.62
C ASP A 45 -10.11 -12.87 -0.86
N VAL A 46 -10.42 -12.60 -2.13
CA VAL A 46 -11.09 -11.36 -2.52
C VAL A 46 -12.53 -11.37 -2.04
N THR A 47 -12.86 -10.40 -1.20
CA THR A 47 -14.21 -10.12 -0.71
C THR A 47 -14.63 -8.71 -1.12
N ASP A 48 -15.83 -8.29 -0.70
CA ASP A 48 -16.30 -6.92 -0.93
C ASP A 48 -15.52 -5.87 -0.11
N GLU A 49 -14.88 -6.29 0.99
CA GLU A 49 -14.21 -5.40 1.96
C GLU A 49 -12.70 -5.60 2.04
N SER A 50 -12.17 -6.71 1.51
CA SER A 50 -10.75 -7.04 1.65
C SER A 50 -10.23 -7.97 0.57
N CYS A 51 -8.91 -7.96 0.38
CA CYS A 51 -8.18 -9.02 -0.31
C CYS A 51 -6.76 -9.13 0.24
N ASN A 52 -6.11 -10.27 -0.02
CA ASN A 52 -4.69 -10.44 0.20
C ASN A 52 -3.91 -10.26 -1.11
N ILE A 53 -2.69 -9.76 -0.99
CA ILE A 53 -1.68 -9.77 -2.05
C ILE A 53 -0.75 -10.93 -1.77
N VAL A 54 -0.61 -11.83 -2.75
CA VAL A 54 0.20 -13.05 -2.60
C VAL A 54 1.28 -13.13 -3.67
N SER A 55 2.43 -13.69 -3.30
CA SER A 55 3.45 -14.07 -4.27
C SER A 55 2.98 -15.31 -5.04
N ASP A 56 3.05 -15.27 -6.37
CA ASP A 56 2.75 -16.45 -7.21
C ASP A 56 3.77 -17.58 -6.97
N GLU A 57 4.97 -17.24 -6.53
CA GLU A 57 6.00 -18.18 -6.11
C GLU A 57 5.84 -18.52 -4.62
N GLY A 58 5.35 -19.72 -4.35
CA GLY A 58 5.15 -20.23 -2.99
C GLY A 58 3.86 -19.80 -2.27
N GLY A 59 3.06 -18.88 -2.84
CA GLY A 59 1.75 -18.49 -2.30
C GLY A 59 1.82 -17.72 -0.98
N ALA A 60 2.97 -17.11 -0.66
CA ALA A 60 3.12 -16.34 0.58
C ALA A 60 2.28 -15.05 0.50
N ILE A 61 1.54 -14.75 1.56
CA ILE A 61 0.83 -13.47 1.70
C ILE A 61 1.87 -12.41 2.03
N ILE A 62 2.01 -11.41 1.16
CA ILE A 62 2.96 -10.30 1.31
C ILE A 62 2.30 -9.01 1.79
N GLY A 63 0.97 -8.95 1.74
CA GLY A 63 0.21 -7.77 2.08
C GLY A 63 -1.27 -7.93 1.80
N GLY A 64 -2.00 -6.82 1.81
CA GLY A 64 -3.42 -6.82 1.48
C GLY A 64 -4.04 -5.43 1.57
N ILE A 65 -5.33 -5.36 1.26
CA ILE A 65 -6.16 -4.17 1.48
C ILE A 65 -7.41 -4.55 2.28
N THR A 66 -7.86 -3.62 3.10
CA THR A 66 -9.10 -3.75 3.87
C THR A 66 -9.83 -2.42 3.91
N VAL A 67 -11.15 -2.45 3.76
CA VAL A 67 -12.03 -1.33 4.11
C VAL A 67 -12.11 -1.25 5.63
N THR A 68 -11.87 -0.07 6.21
CA THR A 68 -11.85 0.09 7.67
C THR A 68 -13.13 0.72 8.18
N SER A 69 -13.39 0.57 9.51
CA SER A 69 -14.43 1.31 10.23
C SER A 69 -13.99 2.72 10.65
N LEU A 70 -12.77 3.13 10.33
CA LEU A 70 -12.23 4.45 10.66
C LEU A 70 -12.98 5.55 9.90
N LYS A 71 -13.15 6.71 10.55
CA LYS A 71 -13.85 7.83 9.93
C LYS A 71 -12.92 8.63 9.04
N PRO A 72 -13.35 9.04 7.84
CA PRO A 72 -12.52 9.77 6.87
C PRO A 72 -11.84 11.03 7.42
N LYS A 73 -12.56 11.82 8.22
CA LYS A 73 -12.03 13.06 8.85
C LYS A 73 -10.78 12.83 9.70
N LEU A 74 -10.49 11.59 10.04
CA LEU A 74 -9.31 11.22 10.79
C LEU A 74 -8.02 11.54 10.06
N LEU A 75 -7.94 11.24 8.76
CA LEU A 75 -6.70 11.36 7.99
C LEU A 75 -6.25 12.82 7.77
N SER A 76 -7.13 13.79 8.00
CA SER A 76 -6.82 15.22 7.91
C SER A 76 -6.41 15.86 9.25
N ASN A 77 -6.41 15.08 10.34
CA ASN A 77 -6.14 15.56 11.69
C ASN A 77 -4.77 15.02 12.18
N GLU A 78 -3.93 15.88 12.74
CA GLU A 78 -2.62 15.49 13.32
C GLU A 78 -2.76 14.50 14.49
N ASN A 79 -3.95 14.42 15.12
CA ASN A 79 -4.26 13.45 16.19
C ASN A 79 -4.71 12.07 15.67
N SER A 80 -4.77 11.88 14.35
CA SER A 80 -5.23 10.62 13.72
C SER A 80 -4.41 9.38 14.11
N THR A 81 -3.12 9.59 14.44
CA THR A 81 -2.22 8.49 14.81
C THR A 81 -2.74 7.67 15.98
N THR A 82 -3.33 8.28 16.99
CA THR A 82 -3.84 7.56 18.17
C THR A 82 -4.97 6.59 17.81
N GLU A 83 -5.94 7.03 16.99
CA GLU A 83 -7.07 6.18 16.57
C GLU A 83 -6.62 5.09 15.60
N ILE A 84 -5.71 5.42 14.67
CA ILE A 84 -5.11 4.44 13.74
C ILE A 84 -4.31 3.39 14.52
N MET A 85 -3.50 3.81 15.49
CA MET A 85 -2.74 2.87 16.32
C MET A 85 -3.66 1.99 17.17
N THR A 86 -4.74 2.54 17.71
CA THR A 86 -5.76 1.76 18.42
C THR A 86 -6.37 0.70 17.50
N TYR A 87 -6.72 1.06 16.26
CA TYR A 87 -7.20 0.11 15.24
C TYR A 87 -6.15 -0.97 14.96
N LEU A 88 -4.90 -0.60 14.69
CA LEU A 88 -3.84 -1.56 14.40
C LEU A 88 -3.58 -2.53 15.55
N GLN A 89 -3.56 -2.02 16.77
CA GLN A 89 -3.32 -2.82 17.98
C GLN A 89 -4.47 -3.77 18.30
N ASN A 90 -5.71 -3.32 18.17
CA ASN A 90 -6.88 -4.10 18.58
C ASN A 90 -7.41 -5.02 17.46
N GLU A 91 -7.48 -4.51 16.23
CA GLU A 91 -8.17 -5.18 15.13
C GLU A 91 -7.20 -5.96 14.23
N PHE A 92 -5.97 -5.47 14.05
CA PHE A 92 -5.02 -6.05 13.11
C PHE A 92 -3.95 -6.91 13.81
N HIS A 93 -3.09 -6.31 14.64
CA HIS A 93 -1.97 -7.04 15.25
C HIS A 93 -2.32 -7.79 16.53
N LYS A 94 -3.41 -7.43 17.21
CA LYS A 94 -3.87 -8.02 18.48
C LYS A 94 -2.82 -7.92 19.60
N THR A 95 -2.00 -6.86 19.60
CA THR A 95 -0.95 -6.62 20.61
C THR A 95 -0.70 -5.14 20.80
N ASN A 96 -0.27 -4.77 22.02
CA ASN A 96 0.19 -3.43 22.36
C ASN A 96 1.73 -3.29 22.31
N ASN A 97 2.47 -4.40 22.13
CA ASN A 97 3.93 -4.40 22.09
C ASN A 97 4.42 -4.06 20.68
N VAL A 98 4.37 -2.78 20.33
CA VAL A 98 4.75 -2.26 19.02
C VAL A 98 5.57 -0.99 19.13
N GLU A 99 6.54 -0.83 18.21
CA GLU A 99 7.25 0.41 17.94
C GLU A 99 6.79 0.94 16.57
N PHE A 100 6.63 2.25 16.38
CA PHE A 100 6.19 2.76 15.08
C PHE A 100 6.73 4.16 14.75
N ILE A 101 6.73 4.46 13.45
CA ILE A 101 6.96 5.80 12.88
C ILE A 101 5.80 6.12 11.95
N ALA A 102 5.15 7.27 12.18
CA ALA A 102 4.06 7.77 11.34
C ALA A 102 4.55 8.86 10.38
N LEU A 103 4.14 8.77 9.11
CA LEU A 103 4.37 9.74 8.06
C LEU A 103 3.01 10.19 7.53
N TYR A 104 2.82 11.51 7.40
CA TYR A 104 1.56 12.09 6.95
C TYR A 104 1.66 12.55 5.50
N GLY A 105 0.65 12.23 4.71
CA GLY A 105 0.44 12.80 3.38
C GLY A 105 0.06 14.29 3.47
N GLY A 106 0.19 14.98 2.34
CA GLY A 106 -0.21 16.39 2.26
C GLY A 106 -1.73 16.59 2.31
N LYS A 107 -2.18 17.84 2.47
CA LYS A 107 -3.60 18.22 2.51
C LYS A 107 -4.39 17.83 1.25
N GLU A 108 -3.70 17.79 0.10
CA GLU A 108 -4.31 17.45 -1.20
C GLU A 108 -4.55 15.94 -1.36
N ASN A 109 -3.85 15.11 -0.60
CA ASN A 109 -3.98 13.66 -0.62
C ASN A 109 -3.87 13.11 0.81
N PRO A 110 -4.93 13.23 1.62
CA PRO A 110 -4.90 12.81 3.03
C PRO A 110 -4.60 11.32 3.15
N SER A 111 -3.41 11.03 3.68
CA SER A 111 -2.96 9.66 3.93
C SER A 111 -2.04 9.62 5.14
N VAL A 112 -2.00 8.48 5.80
CA VAL A 112 -1.08 8.21 6.90
C VAL A 112 -0.37 6.89 6.61
N THR A 113 0.97 6.94 6.56
CA THR A 113 1.80 5.74 6.45
C THR A 113 2.41 5.45 7.81
N ILE A 114 2.25 4.24 8.31
CA ILE A 114 2.84 3.77 9.56
C ILE A 114 3.80 2.63 9.27
N ASN A 115 5.08 2.85 9.52
CA ASN A 115 6.05 1.77 9.60
C ASN A 115 6.02 1.25 11.04
N LEU A 116 5.63 -0.01 11.21
CA LEU A 116 5.40 -0.63 12.51
C LEU A 116 6.30 -1.83 12.69
N THR A 117 6.91 -1.93 13.85
CA THR A 117 7.62 -3.13 14.32
C THR A 117 6.79 -3.78 15.42
N LYS A 118 6.28 -4.97 15.18
CA LYS A 118 5.65 -5.82 16.19
C LYS A 118 6.72 -6.60 16.93
N ILE A 119 6.62 -6.70 18.24
CA ILE A 119 7.58 -7.41 19.08
C ILE A 119 6.81 -8.56 19.77
N ALA A 120 7.28 -9.79 19.60
CA ALA A 120 6.69 -10.94 20.28
C ALA A 120 7.00 -10.90 21.78
N ASP A 121 5.96 -11.06 22.62
CA ASP A 121 6.07 -10.89 24.07
C ASP A 121 6.95 -11.97 24.73
N ASP A 122 7.00 -13.17 24.15
CA ASP A 122 7.69 -14.34 24.70
C ASP A 122 9.11 -14.50 24.18
N THR A 123 9.37 -14.16 22.93
CA THR A 123 10.68 -14.36 22.28
C THR A 123 11.44 -13.07 22.04
N GLY A 124 10.76 -11.93 22.01
CA GLY A 124 11.31 -10.65 21.56
C GLY A 124 11.58 -10.59 20.06
N GLU A 125 11.12 -11.57 19.27
CA GLU A 125 11.23 -11.55 17.82
C GLU A 125 10.49 -10.34 17.24
N LYS A 126 11.08 -9.74 16.22
CA LYS A 126 10.54 -8.56 15.55
C LYS A 126 9.97 -8.92 14.20
N ALA A 127 8.79 -8.39 13.90
CA ALA A 127 8.17 -8.45 12.59
C ALA A 127 7.86 -7.02 12.11
N HIS A 128 8.15 -6.74 10.84
CA HIS A 128 8.13 -5.39 10.30
C HIS A 128 7.00 -5.24 9.29
N PHE A 129 6.19 -4.21 9.49
CA PHE A 129 5.02 -3.95 8.64
C PHE A 129 5.02 -2.51 8.16
N ARG A 130 4.46 -2.32 6.95
CA ARG A 130 4.05 -1.01 6.48
C ARG A 130 2.54 -0.97 6.35
N HIS A 131 1.91 0.01 6.96
CA HIS A 131 0.49 0.28 6.89
C HIS A 131 0.27 1.64 6.23
N ILE A 132 -0.63 1.69 5.24
CA ILE A 132 -0.98 2.91 4.52
C ILE A 132 -2.49 3.09 4.63
N PHE A 133 -2.91 4.21 5.20
CA PHE A 133 -4.31 4.61 5.31
C PHE A 133 -4.56 5.77 4.37
N PHE A 134 -5.61 5.68 3.58
CA PHE A 134 -6.04 6.75 2.68
C PHE A 134 -7.56 6.78 2.56
N GLU A 135 -8.09 7.96 2.20
CA GLU A 135 -9.52 8.17 1.98
C GLU A 135 -9.83 8.18 0.49
N LYS A 136 -10.91 7.47 0.10
CA LYS A 136 -11.54 7.60 -1.19
C LYS A 136 -13.06 7.44 -1.01
N ASP A 137 -13.85 8.35 -1.61
CA ASP A 137 -15.32 8.30 -1.60
C ASP A 137 -15.94 8.18 -0.20
N ALA A 138 -15.37 8.92 0.77
CA ALA A 138 -15.74 8.92 2.18
C ALA A 138 -15.55 7.55 2.90
N VAL A 139 -14.69 6.70 2.36
CA VAL A 139 -14.26 5.43 2.96
C VAL A 139 -12.77 5.47 3.26
N VAL A 140 -12.35 4.95 4.40
CA VAL A 140 -10.93 4.80 4.74
C VAL A 140 -10.48 3.39 4.42
N TYR A 141 -9.49 3.30 3.55
CA TYR A 141 -8.82 2.07 3.16
C TYR A 141 -7.53 1.90 3.95
N HIS A 142 -7.20 0.67 4.26
CA HIS A 142 -5.97 0.25 4.87
C HIS A 142 -5.25 -0.74 3.96
N ILE A 143 -4.12 -0.34 3.39
CA ILE A 143 -3.18 -1.24 2.70
C ILE A 143 -2.08 -1.59 3.69
N TRP A 144 -1.66 -2.84 3.70
CA TRP A 144 -0.57 -3.30 4.54
C TRP A 144 0.38 -4.22 3.77
N PHE A 145 1.63 -4.26 4.22
CA PHE A 145 2.67 -5.14 3.69
C PHE A 145 3.49 -5.70 4.85
N ASP A 146 3.87 -6.97 4.73
CA ASP A 146 4.84 -7.64 5.59
C ASP A 146 6.25 -7.43 4.98
N LEU A 147 7.05 -6.58 5.61
CA LEU A 147 8.38 -6.22 5.13
C LEU A 147 9.45 -7.28 5.40
N ASP A 148 9.12 -8.34 6.14
CA ASP A 148 10.00 -9.50 6.32
C ASP A 148 9.83 -10.51 5.17
N VAL A 149 8.74 -10.38 4.38
CA VAL A 149 8.41 -11.26 3.25
C VAL A 149 8.61 -10.57 1.89
N VAL A 150 8.35 -9.27 1.81
CA VAL A 150 8.47 -8.46 0.58
C VAL A 150 9.45 -7.32 0.77
N ASP A 151 10.29 -7.07 -0.21
CA ASP A 151 11.25 -5.98 -0.16
C ASP A 151 10.60 -4.59 -0.40
N GLN A 152 11.26 -3.56 0.11
CA GLN A 152 10.80 -2.18 0.03
C GLN A 152 10.59 -1.68 -1.42
N PRO A 153 11.49 -1.94 -2.40
CA PRO A 153 11.29 -1.56 -3.80
C PRO A 153 9.99 -2.12 -4.39
N THR A 154 9.68 -3.39 -4.14
CA THR A 154 8.43 -4.03 -4.60
C THR A 154 7.20 -3.37 -3.97
N VAL A 155 7.23 -3.07 -2.66
CA VAL A 155 6.15 -2.33 -2.00
C VAL A 155 5.93 -0.96 -2.63
N ASP A 156 7.01 -0.22 -2.88
CA ASP A 156 6.94 1.12 -3.48
C ASP A 156 6.39 1.06 -4.92
N GLU A 157 6.72 0.04 -5.70
CA GLU A 157 6.17 -0.21 -7.04
C GLU A 157 4.66 -0.50 -6.97
N ILE A 158 4.21 -1.42 -6.13
CA ILE A 158 2.79 -1.76 -5.94
C ILE A 158 2.01 -0.50 -5.55
N VAL A 159 2.50 0.27 -4.59
CA VAL A 159 1.84 1.48 -4.10
C VAL A 159 1.77 2.55 -5.20
N ALA A 160 2.86 2.78 -5.94
CA ALA A 160 2.91 3.76 -7.03
C ALA A 160 1.93 3.41 -8.16
N CYS A 161 1.87 2.14 -8.58
CA CYS A 161 0.96 1.66 -9.61
C CYS A 161 -0.51 1.72 -9.16
N SER A 162 -0.78 1.41 -7.90
CA SER A 162 -2.14 1.48 -7.33
C SER A 162 -2.68 2.90 -7.22
N THR A 163 -1.83 3.89 -6.97
CA THR A 163 -2.23 5.31 -6.93
C THR A 163 -2.42 5.93 -8.32
N ALA A 164 -1.72 5.45 -9.35
CA ALA A 164 -1.81 5.97 -10.71
C ALA A 164 -3.20 5.75 -11.35
N ASN A 165 -3.94 4.72 -10.94
CA ASN A 165 -5.29 4.42 -11.44
C ASN A 165 -6.41 5.29 -10.85
N LYS A 166 -6.11 6.26 -10.00
CA LYS A 166 -7.10 7.22 -9.47
C LYS A 166 -7.71 8.14 -10.54
N ASN A 167 -7.15 8.18 -11.76
CA ASN A 167 -7.50 9.12 -12.84
C ASN A 167 -7.97 8.42 -14.13
N ALA A 168 -8.30 7.14 -14.09
CA ALA A 168 -8.86 6.43 -15.25
C ALA A 168 -10.39 6.43 -15.22
#